data_919e02302dcc088ed67f2be0bbe9675e
#
_entry.id   919e02302dcc088ed67f2be0bbe9675e
#
_cell.length_a   1.000
_cell.length_b   1.000
_cell.length_c   1.000
_cell.angle_alpha   90.00
_cell.angle_beta   90.00
_cell.angle_gamma   90.00
#
_symmetry.space_group_name_H-M   'P 1'
#
loop_
_entity.id
_entity.type
_entity.pdbx_description
1 polymer ?
#
loop_
_entity_poly.entity_id
_entity_poly.type
_entity_poly.pdbx_seq_one_letter_code
_entity_poly.pdbx_strand_id
1 'polypeptide(L)'
;MKVYLKRRNINLNALTVHRYMNKEMGLKSIVRRRKPGYTKGHPYKLFRNILEQDFTCDEINTKWCTDFTYLHLSDGSKRYNCTIIDLHDRSVVASITDQNITSELAIRTLRKAIESQSEIKGVLILHSDQGSQYTSKDFTEYCKRMAVTQSMSKAGYPYDNAPMERYFNTLKNELIYQHEYQTEEALYTAIEEFAYTTYNHRRPHSYNNYKTPFEARKTA
;
A
#
# COMPACT_ATOMS: atom_id res chain seq x y z
N MET A 1 -5.12 -6.59 18.34
CA MET A 1 -5.86 -7.58 19.17
C MET A 1 -7.01 -6.96 19.95
N LYS A 2 -6.84 -5.88 20.75
CA LYS A 2 -7.93 -5.25 21.52
C LYS A 2 -9.19 -4.98 20.69
N VAL A 3 -9.04 -4.43 19.48
CA VAL A 3 -10.16 -4.13 18.57
C VAL A 3 -10.90 -5.39 18.11
N TYR A 4 -10.17 -6.45 17.78
CA TYR A 4 -10.79 -7.73 17.42
C TYR A 4 -11.59 -8.35 18.57
N LEU A 5 -11.08 -8.25 19.82
CA LEU A 5 -11.79 -8.71 21.00
C LEU A 5 -13.07 -7.88 21.23
N LYS A 6 -12.98 -6.54 21.09
CA LYS A 6 -14.14 -5.66 21.21
C LYS A 6 -15.24 -6.00 20.20
N ARG A 7 -14.89 -6.30 18.94
CA ARG A 7 -15.83 -6.74 17.88
C ARG A 7 -16.54 -8.07 18.24
N ARG A 8 -15.97 -8.86 19.15
CA ARG A 8 -16.56 -10.10 19.69
C ARG A 8 -17.18 -9.91 21.08
N ASN A 9 -17.51 -8.67 21.44
CA ASN A 9 -18.07 -8.29 22.74
C ASN A 9 -17.16 -8.60 23.95
N ILE A 10 -15.85 -8.78 23.74
CA ILE A 10 -14.86 -8.98 24.80
C ILE A 10 -14.15 -7.64 25.06
N ASN A 11 -14.52 -6.97 26.15
CA ASN A 11 -13.98 -5.66 26.50
C ASN A 11 -12.82 -5.81 27.50
N LEU A 12 -11.59 -5.69 27.01
CA LEU A 12 -10.36 -5.69 27.82
C LEU A 12 -9.57 -4.41 27.58
N ASN A 13 -8.86 -3.92 28.60
CA ASN A 13 -7.94 -2.80 28.40
C ASN A 13 -6.67 -3.26 27.65
N ALA A 14 -5.92 -2.30 27.11
CA ALA A 14 -4.74 -2.60 26.28
C ALA A 14 -3.62 -3.30 27.08
N LEU A 15 -3.43 -2.94 28.36
CA LEU A 15 -2.41 -3.55 29.22
C LEU A 15 -2.75 -5.00 29.54
N THR A 16 -4.01 -5.30 29.80
CA THR A 16 -4.49 -6.67 30.02
C THR A 16 -4.28 -7.53 28.79
N VAL A 17 -4.67 -7.04 27.59
CA VAL A 17 -4.43 -7.74 26.32
C VAL A 17 -2.93 -7.98 26.11
N HIS A 18 -2.08 -6.97 26.35
CA HIS A 18 -0.63 -7.09 26.25
C HIS A 18 -0.06 -8.15 27.19
N ARG A 19 -0.51 -8.15 28.47
CA ARG A 19 -0.06 -9.13 29.47
C ARG A 19 -0.42 -10.55 29.04
N TYR A 20 -1.67 -10.81 28.68
CA TYR A 20 -2.10 -12.13 28.22
C TYR A 20 -1.31 -12.59 26.99
N MET A 21 -1.22 -11.75 25.96
CA MET A 21 -0.50 -12.11 24.74
C MET A 21 0.98 -12.39 25.00
N ASN A 22 1.69 -11.47 25.69
CA ASN A 22 3.16 -11.56 25.74
C ASN A 22 3.68 -12.39 26.92
N LYS A 23 2.96 -12.40 28.08
CA LYS A 23 3.43 -13.12 29.29
C LYS A 23 2.80 -14.49 29.41
N GLU A 24 1.47 -14.59 29.23
CA GLU A 24 0.76 -15.84 29.45
C GLU A 24 0.83 -16.77 28.21
N MET A 25 0.63 -16.20 27.02
CA MET A 25 0.56 -16.96 25.77
C MET A 25 1.87 -16.95 24.96
N GLY A 26 2.87 -16.14 25.34
CA GLY A 26 4.13 -16.03 24.62
C GLY A 26 4.02 -15.38 23.21
N LEU A 27 2.85 -14.82 22.87
CA LEU A 27 2.58 -14.24 21.55
C LEU A 27 3.16 -12.84 21.46
N LYS A 28 4.14 -12.64 20.57
CA LYS A 28 4.76 -11.34 20.30
C LYS A 28 4.23 -10.73 19.00
N SER A 29 4.29 -9.40 18.88
CA SER A 29 4.03 -8.71 17.61
C SER A 29 5.09 -9.10 16.57
N ILE A 30 4.63 -9.43 15.36
CA ILE A 30 5.46 -9.87 14.21
C ILE A 30 6.18 -8.72 13.48
N VAL A 31 6.23 -7.52 14.06
CA VAL A 31 6.87 -6.36 13.42
C VAL A 31 8.38 -6.50 13.41
N ARG A 32 8.98 -6.57 12.22
CA ARG A 32 10.45 -6.53 12.04
C ARG A 32 10.95 -5.09 11.99
N ARG A 33 12.03 -4.80 12.74
CA ARG A 33 12.77 -3.54 12.63
C ARG A 33 13.93 -3.73 11.66
N ARG A 34 13.82 -3.23 10.44
CA ARG A 34 14.92 -3.23 9.45
C ARG A 34 15.22 -1.79 9.02
N LYS A 35 16.51 -1.43 8.94
CA LYS A 35 16.95 -0.15 8.38
C LYS A 35 16.86 -0.23 6.84
N PRO A 36 16.28 0.77 6.14
CA PRO A 36 16.25 0.81 4.69
C PRO A 36 17.67 1.05 4.13
N GLY A 37 18.02 0.35 3.04
CA GLY A 37 19.20 0.63 2.24
C GLY A 37 18.77 1.23 0.91
N TYR A 38 19.27 2.43 0.57
CA TYR A 38 18.90 3.12 -0.66
C TYR A 38 20.07 3.16 -1.64
N THR A 39 19.83 2.82 -2.90
CA THR A 39 20.70 3.11 -4.06
C THR A 39 20.09 4.24 -4.87
N LYS A 40 20.88 5.28 -5.16
CA LYS A 40 20.43 6.45 -5.93
C LYS A 40 20.47 6.14 -7.43
N GLY A 41 19.32 6.27 -8.12
CA GLY A 41 19.22 6.35 -9.56
C GLY A 41 19.06 7.80 -10.03
N HIS A 42 19.38 8.11 -11.30
CA HIS A 42 19.10 9.43 -11.88
C HIS A 42 17.72 9.39 -12.57
N PRO A 43 16.74 10.20 -12.11
CA PRO A 43 15.41 10.26 -12.73
C PRO A 43 15.45 10.99 -14.07
N TYR A 44 14.67 10.53 -15.06
CA TYR A 44 14.56 11.16 -16.38
C TYR A 44 13.73 12.45 -16.34
N LYS A 45 12.61 12.46 -15.63
CA LYS A 45 11.75 13.64 -15.44
C LYS A 45 11.24 13.69 -14.02
N LEU A 46 11.39 14.84 -13.35
CA LEU A 46 10.90 15.07 -12.00
C LEU A 46 9.62 15.88 -12.03
N PHE A 47 8.67 15.48 -11.22
CA PHE A 47 7.47 16.25 -10.93
C PHE A 47 7.55 16.88 -9.54
N ARG A 48 6.85 17.99 -9.36
CA ARG A 48 6.78 18.67 -8.07
C ARG A 48 6.13 17.75 -7.01
N ASN A 49 6.63 17.81 -5.77
CA ASN A 49 5.90 17.24 -4.63
C ASN A 49 4.70 18.15 -4.32
N ILE A 50 3.50 17.69 -4.65
CA ILE A 50 2.25 18.43 -4.42
C ILE A 50 1.71 18.11 -3.03
N LEU A 51 1.95 16.89 -2.52
CA LEU A 51 1.42 16.47 -1.22
C LEU A 51 2.14 17.14 -0.05
N GLU A 52 3.46 17.38 -0.17
CA GLU A 52 4.28 18.00 0.89
C GLU A 52 4.07 17.35 2.27
N GLN A 53 3.93 16.00 2.29
CA GLN A 53 3.63 15.17 3.47
C GLN A 53 2.23 15.38 4.07
N ASP A 54 1.35 16.15 3.44
CA ASP A 54 -0.07 16.18 3.79
C ASP A 54 -0.78 14.98 3.15
N PHE A 55 -0.91 13.93 3.94
CA PHE A 55 -1.60 12.71 3.56
C PHE A 55 -3.06 12.67 4.01
N THR A 56 -3.62 13.79 4.41
CA THR A 56 -5.05 13.93 4.71
C THR A 56 -5.83 14.14 3.42
N CYS A 57 -7.03 13.60 3.37
CA CYS A 57 -7.90 13.72 2.22
C CYS A 57 -9.36 13.60 2.67
N ASP A 58 -10.19 14.59 2.35
CA ASP A 58 -11.59 14.64 2.78
C ASP A 58 -12.49 13.78 1.89
N GLU A 59 -12.10 13.56 0.63
CA GLU A 59 -12.91 12.83 -0.35
C GLU A 59 -12.14 11.64 -0.95
N ILE A 60 -12.85 10.55 -1.19
CA ILE A 60 -12.32 9.38 -1.91
C ILE A 60 -11.89 9.76 -3.32
N ASN A 61 -10.91 9.03 -3.86
CA ASN A 61 -10.43 9.18 -5.24
C ASN A 61 -9.87 10.56 -5.61
N THR A 62 -9.39 11.34 -4.65
CA THR A 62 -8.75 12.66 -4.89
C THR A 62 -7.24 12.58 -4.79
N LYS A 63 -6.71 11.85 -3.81
CA LYS A 63 -5.27 11.67 -3.61
C LYS A 63 -4.97 10.18 -3.47
N TRP A 64 -4.19 9.65 -4.38
CA TRP A 64 -3.67 8.28 -4.34
C TRP A 64 -2.16 8.27 -4.15
N CYS A 65 -1.64 7.26 -3.43
CA CYS A 65 -0.22 6.95 -3.38
C CYS A 65 0.06 5.62 -4.05
N THR A 66 1.22 5.53 -4.71
CA THR A 66 1.70 4.30 -5.35
C THR A 66 3.18 4.07 -5.08
N ASP A 67 3.57 2.80 -5.07
CA ASP A 67 4.97 2.40 -4.97
C ASP A 67 5.13 0.93 -5.38
N PHE A 68 6.38 0.50 -5.55
CA PHE A 68 6.75 -0.87 -5.82
C PHE A 68 7.37 -1.54 -4.59
N THR A 69 7.13 -2.83 -4.44
CA THR A 69 7.87 -3.64 -3.48
C THR A 69 8.45 -4.89 -4.12
N TYR A 70 9.58 -5.33 -3.56
CA TYR A 70 10.28 -6.54 -3.97
C TYR A 70 9.80 -7.72 -3.12
N LEU A 71 9.50 -8.83 -3.79
CA LEU A 71 9.06 -10.09 -3.22
C LEU A 71 9.97 -11.20 -3.74
N HIS A 72 9.98 -12.35 -3.05
CA HIS A 72 10.79 -13.48 -3.46
C HIS A 72 9.96 -14.75 -3.37
N LEU A 73 10.14 -15.64 -4.33
CA LEU A 73 9.74 -17.04 -4.24
C LEU A 73 10.76 -17.84 -3.41
N SER A 74 10.43 -19.06 -3.06
CA SER A 74 11.28 -19.96 -2.27
C SER A 74 12.61 -20.29 -2.95
N ASP A 75 12.65 -20.25 -4.29
CA ASP A 75 13.85 -20.43 -5.11
C ASP A 75 14.75 -19.18 -5.15
N GLY A 76 14.36 -18.10 -4.47
CA GLY A 76 15.06 -16.81 -4.46
C GLY A 76 14.76 -15.91 -5.65
N SER A 77 13.96 -16.34 -6.62
CA SER A 77 13.59 -15.53 -7.76
C SER A 77 12.73 -14.33 -7.32
N LYS A 78 12.96 -13.16 -7.95
CA LYS A 78 12.30 -11.90 -7.58
C LYS A 78 10.98 -11.74 -8.30
N ARG A 79 10.03 -11.15 -7.59
CA ARG A 79 8.76 -10.64 -8.11
C ARG A 79 8.54 -9.22 -7.61
N TYR A 80 7.72 -8.48 -8.30
CA TYR A 80 7.50 -7.06 -8.05
C TYR A 80 6.01 -6.80 -7.93
N ASN A 81 5.61 -6.21 -6.83
CA ASN A 81 4.22 -5.80 -6.67
C ASN A 81 4.14 -4.28 -6.74
N CYS A 82 3.26 -3.78 -7.60
CA CYS A 82 2.84 -2.39 -7.67
C CYS A 82 1.48 -2.25 -7.01
N THR A 83 1.35 -1.34 -6.05
CA THR A 83 0.09 -1.10 -5.35
C THR A 83 -0.26 0.37 -5.35
N ILE A 84 -1.55 0.67 -5.46
CA ILE A 84 -2.13 2.00 -5.31
C ILE A 84 -3.08 1.97 -4.11
N ILE A 85 -2.93 2.94 -3.20
CA ILE A 85 -3.83 3.16 -2.07
C ILE A 85 -4.49 4.53 -2.17
N ASP A 86 -5.74 4.62 -1.74
CA ASP A 86 -6.45 5.90 -1.55
C ASP A 86 -6.05 6.52 -0.21
N LEU A 87 -5.70 7.80 -0.21
CA LEU A 87 -5.29 8.50 1.02
C LEU A 87 -6.46 8.87 1.92
N HIS A 88 -7.70 8.86 1.41
CA HIS A 88 -8.87 9.14 2.22
C HIS A 88 -9.10 8.06 3.28
N ASP A 89 -9.17 6.82 2.86
CA ASP A 89 -9.55 5.69 3.70
C ASP A 89 -8.44 4.63 3.86
N ARG A 90 -7.30 4.82 3.21
CA ARG A 90 -6.16 3.88 3.16
C ARG A 90 -6.50 2.54 2.48
N SER A 91 -7.59 2.46 1.72
CA SER A 91 -7.92 1.25 0.97
C SER A 91 -6.93 1.00 -0.17
N VAL A 92 -6.65 -0.26 -0.42
CA VAL A 92 -5.98 -0.69 -1.65
C VAL A 92 -6.99 -0.57 -2.79
N VAL A 93 -6.70 0.34 -3.72
CA VAL A 93 -7.50 0.57 -4.93
C VAL A 93 -7.10 -0.40 -6.03
N ALA A 94 -5.79 -0.62 -6.21
CA ALA A 94 -5.25 -1.63 -7.11
C ALA A 94 -3.96 -2.23 -6.58
N SER A 95 -3.76 -3.51 -6.85
CA SER A 95 -2.51 -4.23 -6.59
C SER A 95 -2.28 -5.24 -7.71
N ILE A 96 -1.10 -5.22 -8.34
CA ILE A 96 -0.69 -6.17 -9.39
C ILE A 96 0.74 -6.63 -9.11
N THR A 97 0.96 -7.94 -9.22
CA THR A 97 2.28 -8.55 -9.09
C THR A 97 2.76 -9.06 -10.44
N ASP A 98 4.06 -8.93 -10.73
CA ASP A 98 4.67 -9.33 -12.00
C ASP A 98 6.12 -9.80 -11.80
N GLN A 99 6.67 -10.43 -12.82
CA GLN A 99 8.07 -10.86 -12.88
C GLN A 99 9.04 -9.69 -13.03
N ASN A 100 8.60 -8.60 -13.65
CA ASN A 100 9.44 -7.46 -13.99
C ASN A 100 8.91 -6.15 -13.44
N ILE A 101 9.82 -5.32 -12.93
CA ILE A 101 9.51 -3.95 -12.52
C ILE A 101 9.62 -3.02 -13.74
N THR A 102 8.48 -2.68 -14.33
CA THR A 102 8.39 -1.92 -15.58
C THR A 102 7.39 -0.75 -15.47
N SER A 103 7.49 0.21 -16.39
CA SER A 103 6.47 1.25 -16.55
C SER A 103 5.11 0.67 -16.95
N GLU A 104 5.12 -0.43 -17.73
CA GLU A 104 3.89 -1.13 -18.10
C GLU A 104 3.16 -1.70 -16.87
N LEU A 105 3.88 -2.25 -15.89
CA LEU A 105 3.28 -2.69 -14.64
C LEU A 105 2.63 -1.52 -13.88
N ALA A 106 3.27 -0.36 -13.83
CA ALA A 106 2.69 0.84 -13.23
C ALA A 106 1.42 1.30 -13.98
N ILE A 107 1.46 1.28 -15.32
CA ILE A 107 0.31 1.64 -16.18
C ILE A 107 -0.86 0.67 -15.96
N ARG A 108 -0.62 -0.64 -15.98
CA ARG A 108 -1.66 -1.66 -15.73
C ARG A 108 -2.28 -1.50 -14.34
N THR A 109 -1.47 -1.19 -13.34
CA THR A 109 -1.96 -0.98 -11.96
C THR A 109 -2.81 0.28 -11.90
N LEU A 110 -2.39 1.38 -12.51
CA LEU A 110 -3.17 2.62 -12.55
C LEU A 110 -4.46 2.44 -13.35
N ARG A 111 -4.42 1.70 -14.47
CA ARG A 111 -5.62 1.35 -15.25
C ARG A 111 -6.63 0.57 -14.40
N LYS A 112 -6.18 -0.52 -13.76
CA LYS A 112 -7.02 -1.32 -12.85
C LYS A 112 -7.63 -0.45 -11.74
N ALA A 113 -6.85 0.49 -11.19
CA ALA A 113 -7.32 1.41 -10.17
C ALA A 113 -8.46 2.30 -10.70
N ILE A 114 -8.27 2.94 -11.84
CA ILE A 114 -9.28 3.83 -12.45
C ILE A 114 -10.55 3.05 -12.81
N GLU A 115 -10.40 1.90 -13.46
CA GLU A 115 -11.52 1.05 -13.88
C GLU A 115 -12.31 0.46 -12.71
N SER A 116 -11.69 0.31 -11.54
CA SER A 116 -12.36 -0.20 -10.34
C SER A 116 -13.24 0.84 -9.64
N GLN A 117 -13.14 2.12 -10.01
CA GLN A 117 -13.93 3.19 -9.42
C GLN A 117 -15.16 3.50 -10.29
N SER A 118 -16.31 3.67 -9.65
CA SER A 118 -17.54 4.06 -10.34
C SER A 118 -17.48 5.50 -10.86
N GLU A 119 -16.77 6.37 -10.15
CA GLU A 119 -16.59 7.77 -10.50
C GLU A 119 -15.32 8.33 -9.84
N ILE A 120 -14.58 9.16 -10.60
CA ILE A 120 -13.50 9.98 -10.09
C ILE A 120 -13.89 11.44 -10.32
N LYS A 121 -14.26 12.12 -9.23
CA LYS A 121 -14.68 13.53 -9.28
C LYS A 121 -13.46 14.45 -9.22
N GLY A 122 -13.41 15.40 -10.14
CA GLY A 122 -12.38 16.44 -10.13
C GLY A 122 -10.97 15.94 -10.50
N VAL A 123 -9.95 16.51 -9.87
CA VAL A 123 -8.54 16.22 -10.16
C VAL A 123 -8.03 15.13 -9.27
N LEU A 124 -7.63 14.00 -9.87
CA LEU A 124 -6.92 12.92 -9.17
C LEU A 124 -5.43 13.21 -9.11
N ILE A 125 -4.85 13.26 -7.92
CA ILE A 125 -3.41 13.34 -7.70
C ILE A 125 -2.88 11.93 -7.43
N LEU A 126 -1.88 11.49 -8.20
CA LEU A 126 -1.15 10.26 -7.96
C LEU A 126 0.26 10.58 -7.49
N HIS A 127 0.57 10.25 -6.24
CA HIS A 127 1.88 10.44 -5.64
C HIS A 127 2.72 9.17 -5.68
N SER A 128 3.97 9.29 -6.13
CA SER A 128 4.94 8.21 -6.20
C SER A 128 6.31 8.64 -5.70
N ASP A 129 7.24 7.70 -5.60
CA ASP A 129 8.66 8.00 -5.55
C ASP A 129 9.19 8.47 -6.92
N GLN A 130 10.52 8.73 -7.00
CA GLN A 130 11.19 9.11 -8.25
C GLN A 130 11.69 7.89 -9.05
N GLY A 131 11.02 6.75 -8.95
CA GLY A 131 11.36 5.55 -9.71
C GLY A 131 11.28 5.78 -11.22
N SER A 132 12.20 5.14 -11.96
CA SER A 132 12.25 5.25 -13.44
C SER A 132 10.94 4.83 -14.11
N GLN A 133 10.16 3.98 -13.49
CA GLN A 133 8.85 3.51 -13.95
C GLN A 133 7.85 4.66 -14.02
N TYR A 134 7.80 5.49 -12.96
CA TYR A 134 6.88 6.63 -12.85
C TYR A 134 7.34 7.86 -13.63
N THR A 135 8.66 7.97 -13.91
CA THR A 135 9.24 9.06 -14.68
C THR A 135 9.33 8.77 -16.18
N SER A 136 8.97 7.55 -16.62
CA SER A 136 9.00 7.14 -18.02
C SER A 136 8.02 7.96 -18.86
N LYS A 137 8.33 8.07 -20.17
CA LYS A 137 7.47 8.76 -21.13
C LYS A 137 6.08 8.12 -21.18
N ASP A 138 6.03 6.79 -21.28
CA ASP A 138 4.79 6.04 -21.45
C ASP A 138 3.85 6.23 -20.24
N PHE A 139 4.38 6.14 -19.02
CA PHE A 139 3.60 6.37 -17.80
C PHE A 139 3.11 7.81 -17.70
N THR A 140 3.98 8.79 -18.02
CA THR A 140 3.61 10.22 -17.99
C THR A 140 2.51 10.53 -19.01
N GLU A 141 2.62 10.01 -20.24
CA GLU A 141 1.60 10.19 -21.28
C GLU A 141 0.28 9.49 -20.90
N TYR A 142 0.36 8.33 -20.24
CA TYR A 142 -0.83 7.64 -19.73
C TYR A 142 -1.53 8.48 -18.66
N CYS A 143 -0.82 8.98 -17.66
CA CYS A 143 -1.38 9.87 -16.63
C CYS A 143 -2.05 11.10 -17.26
N LYS A 144 -1.40 11.72 -18.25
CA LYS A 144 -1.96 12.89 -18.97
C LYS A 144 -3.27 12.55 -19.69
N ARG A 145 -3.33 11.41 -20.38
CA ARG A 145 -4.57 10.96 -21.07
C ARG A 145 -5.72 10.70 -20.12
N MET A 146 -5.39 10.18 -18.92
CA MET A 146 -6.39 9.88 -17.88
C MET A 146 -6.69 11.07 -16.96
N ALA A 147 -6.19 12.27 -17.28
CA ALA A 147 -6.32 13.49 -16.46
C ALA A 147 -5.81 13.31 -15.02
N VAL A 148 -4.80 12.45 -14.81
CA VAL A 148 -4.17 12.20 -13.51
C VAL A 148 -2.97 13.14 -13.34
N THR A 149 -2.96 13.90 -12.26
CA THR A 149 -1.85 14.80 -11.91
C THR A 149 -0.78 14.03 -11.14
N GLN A 150 0.44 13.96 -11.70
CA GLN A 150 1.57 13.32 -11.01
C GLN A 150 2.17 14.22 -9.94
N SER A 151 2.45 13.63 -8.78
CA SER A 151 3.19 14.21 -7.67
C SER A 151 4.32 13.26 -7.29
N MET A 152 5.49 13.76 -6.91
CA MET A 152 6.64 12.92 -6.57
C MET A 152 7.31 13.33 -5.28
N SER A 153 7.71 12.33 -4.49
CA SER A 153 8.58 12.50 -3.32
C SER A 153 9.87 13.22 -3.69
N LYS A 154 10.43 14.00 -2.77
CA LYS A 154 11.78 14.55 -2.95
C LYS A 154 12.83 13.45 -2.80
N ALA A 155 13.90 13.52 -3.59
CA ALA A 155 15.00 12.56 -3.51
C ALA A 155 15.62 12.54 -2.11
N GLY A 156 15.67 11.36 -1.49
CA GLY A 156 16.25 11.19 -0.16
C GLY A 156 15.32 11.53 1.01
N TYR A 157 14.03 11.77 0.74
CA TYR A 157 13.02 12.01 1.76
C TYR A 157 12.03 10.82 1.83
N PRO A 158 12.35 9.74 2.57
CA PRO A 158 11.49 8.54 2.64
C PRO A 158 10.10 8.85 3.21
N TYR A 159 10.00 9.82 4.11
CA TYR A 159 8.71 10.21 4.72
C TYR A 159 7.70 10.78 3.72
N ASP A 160 8.15 11.19 2.52
CA ASP A 160 7.26 11.73 1.49
C ASP A 160 6.30 10.67 0.90
N ASN A 161 6.56 9.36 1.10
CA ASN A 161 5.66 8.27 0.72
C ASN A 161 5.35 7.31 1.90
N ALA A 162 5.28 7.85 3.10
CA ALA A 162 5.06 7.10 4.33
C ALA A 162 3.80 6.18 4.31
N PRO A 163 2.66 6.55 3.69
CA PRO A 163 1.51 5.65 3.61
C PRO A 163 1.83 4.34 2.86
N MET A 164 2.58 4.40 1.76
CA MET A 164 2.98 3.21 1.00
C MET A 164 3.99 2.36 1.76
N GLU A 165 4.97 3.00 2.42
CA GLU A 165 5.92 2.29 3.29
C GLU A 165 5.18 1.52 4.40
N ARG A 166 4.17 2.14 4.99
CA ARG A 166 3.34 1.51 6.03
C ARG A 166 2.55 0.32 5.48
N TYR A 167 1.95 0.47 4.30
CA TYR A 167 1.21 -0.60 3.65
C TYR A 167 2.13 -1.79 3.34
N PHE A 168 3.26 -1.56 2.68
CA PHE A 168 4.18 -2.65 2.34
C PHE A 168 4.83 -3.30 3.56
N ASN A 169 5.06 -2.54 4.61
CA ASN A 169 5.53 -3.10 5.86
C ASN A 169 4.46 -4.05 6.48
N THR A 170 3.19 -3.68 6.38
CA THR A 170 2.07 -4.52 6.80
C THR A 170 1.96 -5.77 5.94
N LEU A 171 1.95 -5.65 4.61
CA LEU A 171 1.93 -6.77 3.66
C LEU A 171 3.06 -7.77 3.94
N LYS A 172 4.29 -7.25 4.10
CA LYS A 172 5.45 -8.11 4.33
C LYS A 172 5.41 -8.81 5.67
N ASN A 173 5.05 -8.12 6.74
CA ASN A 173 5.05 -8.72 8.08
C ASN A 173 3.85 -9.65 8.31
N GLU A 174 2.67 -9.29 7.81
CA GLU A 174 1.44 -10.03 8.09
C GLU A 174 1.18 -11.16 7.07
N LEU A 175 1.82 -11.13 5.89
CA LEU A 175 1.68 -12.16 4.86
C LEU A 175 3.03 -12.75 4.43
N ILE A 176 3.89 -11.95 3.78
CA ILE A 176 5.04 -12.49 3.03
C ILE A 176 6.04 -13.22 3.93
N TYR A 177 6.35 -12.67 5.11
CA TYR A 177 7.31 -13.29 6.03
C TYR A 177 6.72 -14.42 6.88
N GLN A 178 5.43 -14.70 6.73
CA GLN A 178 4.75 -15.77 7.45
C GLN A 178 4.63 -17.06 6.61
N HIS A 179 4.87 -16.96 5.30
CA HIS A 179 4.67 -18.05 4.35
C HIS A 179 5.84 -18.16 3.37
N GLU A 180 6.03 -19.34 2.83
CA GLU A 180 6.94 -19.62 1.72
C GLU A 180 6.10 -19.91 0.47
N TYR A 181 6.44 -19.26 -0.65
CA TYR A 181 5.72 -19.39 -1.91
C TYR A 181 6.59 -20.09 -2.95
N GLN A 182 6.16 -21.28 -3.40
CA GLN A 182 6.87 -22.08 -4.38
C GLN A 182 6.55 -21.67 -5.82
N THR A 183 5.36 -21.13 -6.06
CA THR A 183 4.89 -20.72 -7.39
C THR A 183 4.44 -19.27 -7.40
N GLU A 184 4.51 -18.65 -8.60
CA GLU A 184 4.02 -17.30 -8.83
C GLU A 184 2.52 -17.19 -8.55
N GLU A 185 1.74 -18.18 -9.01
CA GLU A 185 0.30 -18.21 -8.85
C GLU A 185 -0.09 -18.18 -7.37
N ALA A 186 0.56 -18.98 -6.54
CA ALA A 186 0.32 -19.00 -5.09
C ALA A 186 0.66 -17.65 -4.44
N LEU A 187 1.79 -17.04 -4.83
CA LEU A 187 2.19 -15.72 -4.33
C LEU A 187 1.20 -14.63 -4.77
N TYR A 188 0.82 -14.61 -6.06
CA TYR A 188 -0.05 -13.57 -6.62
C TYR A 188 -1.45 -13.64 -6.03
N THR A 189 -2.01 -14.84 -5.92
CA THR A 189 -3.32 -15.09 -5.29
C THR A 189 -3.31 -14.65 -3.82
N ALA A 190 -2.26 -15.00 -3.07
CA ALA A 190 -2.16 -14.62 -1.66
C ALA A 190 -2.08 -13.08 -1.48
N ILE A 191 -1.35 -12.39 -2.36
CA ILE A 191 -1.26 -10.92 -2.33
C ILE A 191 -2.60 -10.28 -2.69
N GLU A 192 -3.30 -10.78 -3.70
CA GLU A 192 -4.64 -10.29 -4.06
C GLU A 192 -5.64 -10.49 -2.93
N GLU A 193 -5.68 -11.66 -2.33
CA GLU A 193 -6.55 -11.94 -1.17
C GLU A 193 -6.19 -11.05 0.02
N PHE A 194 -4.89 -10.87 0.28
CA PHE A 194 -4.46 -9.97 1.34
C PHE A 194 -4.90 -8.52 1.07
N ALA A 195 -4.62 -7.99 -0.11
CA ALA A 195 -4.90 -6.61 -0.47
C ALA A 195 -6.40 -6.30 -0.43
N TYR A 196 -7.20 -7.09 -1.12
CA TYR A 196 -8.62 -6.79 -1.30
C TYR A 196 -9.50 -7.34 -0.18
N THR A 197 -9.21 -8.54 0.35
CA THR A 197 -10.04 -9.14 1.39
C THR A 197 -9.54 -8.83 2.79
N THR A 198 -8.28 -9.18 3.09
CA THR A 198 -7.76 -9.05 4.45
C THR A 198 -7.54 -7.59 4.84
N TYR A 199 -6.79 -6.85 4.03
CA TYR A 199 -6.44 -5.46 4.34
C TYR A 199 -7.65 -4.53 4.24
N ASN A 200 -8.41 -4.62 3.16
CA ASN A 200 -9.54 -3.71 2.92
C ASN A 200 -10.78 -4.00 3.80
N HIS A 201 -11.10 -5.28 4.07
CA HIS A 201 -12.37 -5.63 4.70
C HIS A 201 -12.27 -6.21 6.11
N ARG A 202 -11.12 -6.76 6.51
CA ARG A 202 -10.97 -7.44 7.81
C ARG A 202 -10.04 -6.73 8.77
N ARG A 203 -9.01 -6.06 8.25
CA ARG A 203 -7.97 -5.45 9.07
C ARG A 203 -8.38 -4.05 9.58
N PRO A 204 -8.50 -3.83 10.92
CA PRO A 204 -8.74 -2.50 11.46
C PRO A 204 -7.54 -1.58 11.19
N HIS A 205 -7.81 -0.35 10.76
CA HIS A 205 -6.79 0.64 10.49
C HIS A 205 -6.86 1.81 11.47
N SER A 206 -5.74 2.13 12.15
CA SER A 206 -5.71 3.18 13.18
C SER A 206 -6.06 4.56 12.65
N TYR A 207 -5.69 4.87 11.41
CA TYR A 207 -6.04 6.12 10.74
C TYR A 207 -7.57 6.31 10.62
N ASN A 208 -8.30 5.22 10.44
CA ASN A 208 -9.76 5.19 10.28
C ASN A 208 -10.49 4.98 11.61
N ASN A 209 -9.92 5.37 12.74
CA ASN A 209 -10.48 5.08 14.06
C ASN A 209 -10.81 3.60 14.26
N TYR A 210 -9.93 2.73 13.75
CA TYR A 210 -10.04 1.28 13.79
C TYR A 210 -11.20 0.67 12.98
N LYS A 211 -11.87 1.44 12.13
CA LYS A 211 -12.65 0.88 11.03
C LYS A 211 -11.69 0.23 10.03
N THR A 212 -12.18 -0.75 9.27
CA THR A 212 -11.46 -1.22 8.09
C THR A 212 -11.46 -0.13 7.01
N PRO A 213 -10.54 -0.16 6.03
CA PRO A 213 -10.56 0.78 4.92
C PRO A 213 -11.93 0.88 4.24
N PHE A 214 -12.56 -0.25 3.95
CA PHE A 214 -13.89 -0.24 3.30
C PHE A 214 -15.05 0.14 4.22
N GLU A 215 -14.97 -0.09 5.54
CA GLU A 215 -15.94 0.49 6.48
C GLU A 215 -15.83 2.02 6.52
N ALA A 216 -14.62 2.56 6.44
CA ALA A 216 -14.40 4.01 6.33
C ALA A 216 -14.93 4.56 5.00
N ARG A 217 -14.61 3.89 3.87
CA ARG A 217 -15.05 4.29 2.53
C ARG A 217 -16.57 4.39 2.37
N LYS A 218 -17.33 3.53 3.04
CA LYS A 218 -18.80 3.54 3.00
C LYS A 218 -19.44 4.68 3.82
N THR A 219 -18.65 5.33 4.68
CA THR A 219 -19.13 6.43 5.55
C THR A 219 -18.59 7.80 5.10
N ALA A 220 -17.96 7.86 3.93
CA ALA A 220 -17.45 9.06 3.27
C ALA A 220 -18.56 9.80 2.50
#